data_6d6fb52c1277ce69c0d257133510e3f1
#
_entry.id   6d6fb52c1277ce69c0d257133510e3f1
#
_cell.length_a   1.000
_cell.length_b   1.000
_cell.length_c   1.000
_cell.angle_alpha   90.00
_cell.angle_beta   90.00
_cell.angle_gamma   90.00
#
_symmetry.space_group_name_H-M   'P 1'
#
loop_
_entity.id
_entity.type
_entity.pdbx_description
1 polymer ?
#
loop_
_entity_poly.entity_id
_entity_poly.type
_entity_poly.pdbx_seq_one_letter_code
_entity_poly.pdbx_strand_id
1 'polypeptide(L)'
;MRNFIAASLIAADFWNLENEFNQLKQTNVEWIHYDIMDGHYVPNITVGSCELDSLINKTSIPIDIHFMVSNPDEIVPIFVDKYKSTTVVNITVHLETCNNIGKLSRLVRKSGIGFGLAVHPLSLIHI
;
A
#
# COMPACT_ATOMS: atom_id res chain seq x y z
N MET A 1 18.79 5.10 -15.97
CA MET A 1 17.87 4.69 -14.88
C MET A 1 16.46 5.06 -15.32
N ARG A 2 15.52 4.12 -15.39
CA ARG A 2 14.13 4.42 -15.80
C ARG A 2 13.43 5.07 -14.60
N ASN A 3 12.81 6.23 -14.79
CA ASN A 3 11.98 6.85 -13.77
C ASN A 3 10.75 5.98 -13.57
N PHE A 4 10.33 5.81 -12.32
CA PHE A 4 9.19 5.02 -11.91
C PHE A 4 8.21 5.92 -11.17
N ILE A 5 6.93 5.89 -11.56
CA ILE A 5 5.89 6.76 -10.99
C ILE A 5 4.76 5.89 -10.44
N ALA A 6 4.46 6.08 -9.15
CA ALA A 6 3.26 5.56 -8.49
C ALA A 6 2.31 6.73 -8.17
N ALA A 7 1.07 6.65 -8.64
CA ALA A 7 0.06 7.68 -8.37
C ALA A 7 -0.68 7.35 -7.08
N SER A 8 -0.67 8.27 -6.11
CA SER A 8 -1.39 8.08 -4.84
C SER A 8 -2.88 8.27 -5.02
N LEU A 9 -3.65 7.26 -4.62
CA LEU A 9 -5.11 7.28 -4.65
C LEU A 9 -5.70 8.35 -3.71
N ILE A 10 -5.00 8.71 -2.64
CA ILE A 10 -5.48 9.69 -1.66
C ILE A 10 -5.71 11.08 -2.27
N ALA A 11 -5.06 11.37 -3.41
CA ALA A 11 -5.21 12.61 -4.15
C ALA A 11 -6.37 12.60 -5.17
N ALA A 12 -7.05 11.46 -5.34
CA ALA A 12 -8.12 11.29 -6.31
C ALA A 12 -9.46 11.85 -5.81
N ASP A 13 -10.36 12.16 -6.76
CA ASP A 13 -11.76 12.41 -6.45
C ASP A 13 -12.50 11.10 -6.17
N PHE A 14 -12.75 10.82 -4.88
CA PHE A 14 -13.40 9.58 -4.44
C PHE A 14 -14.84 9.41 -4.93
N TRP A 15 -15.52 10.50 -5.30
CA TRP A 15 -16.85 10.44 -5.91
C TRP A 15 -16.82 10.06 -7.39
N ASN A 16 -15.64 10.14 -8.03
CA ASN A 16 -15.48 9.93 -9.46
C ASN A 16 -14.28 9.04 -9.80
N LEU A 17 -14.01 8.04 -8.96
CA LEU A 17 -12.84 7.16 -9.07
C LEU A 17 -12.73 6.47 -10.44
N GLU A 18 -13.84 6.10 -11.06
CA GLU A 18 -13.82 5.49 -12.39
C GLU A 18 -13.18 6.41 -13.44
N ASN A 19 -13.53 7.70 -13.41
CA ASN A 19 -12.93 8.70 -14.30
C ASN A 19 -11.45 8.93 -13.99
N GLU A 20 -11.08 8.99 -12.70
CA GLU A 20 -9.69 9.12 -12.26
C GLU A 20 -8.84 7.96 -12.82
N PHE A 21 -9.30 6.70 -12.70
CA PHE A 21 -8.59 5.55 -13.24
C PHE A 21 -8.54 5.55 -14.77
N ASN A 22 -9.58 6.00 -15.45
CA ASN A 22 -9.58 6.13 -16.91
C ASN A 22 -8.56 7.16 -17.38
N GLN A 23 -8.37 8.25 -16.63
CA GLN A 23 -7.31 9.23 -16.89
C GLN A 23 -5.92 8.63 -16.62
N LEU A 24 -5.73 7.93 -15.49
CA LEU A 24 -4.46 7.27 -15.16
C LEU A 24 -4.03 6.27 -16.24
N LYS A 25 -4.94 5.50 -16.82
CA LYS A 25 -4.65 4.58 -17.93
C LYS A 25 -4.09 5.25 -19.17
N GLN A 26 -4.31 6.55 -19.34
CA GLN A 26 -3.79 7.34 -20.47
C GLN A 26 -2.40 7.95 -20.17
N THR A 27 -1.89 7.74 -18.96
CA THR A 27 -0.59 8.23 -18.51
C THR A 27 0.47 7.12 -18.51
N ASN A 28 1.72 7.50 -18.20
CA ASN A 28 2.83 6.56 -18.02
C ASN A 28 3.01 6.14 -16.55
N VAL A 29 1.95 6.15 -15.76
CA VAL A 29 1.98 5.67 -14.38
C VAL A 29 2.15 4.16 -14.36
N GLU A 30 3.16 3.70 -13.63
CA GLU A 30 3.46 2.28 -13.50
C GLU A 30 2.67 1.60 -12.40
N TRP A 31 2.41 2.31 -11.26
CA TRP A 31 1.67 1.76 -10.12
C TRP A 31 0.63 2.74 -9.57
N ILE A 32 -0.37 2.18 -8.89
CA ILE A 32 -1.24 2.92 -7.97
C ILE A 32 -0.67 2.77 -6.57
N HIS A 33 -0.46 3.90 -5.88
CA HIS A 33 -0.06 3.92 -4.47
C HIS A 33 -1.31 4.00 -3.60
N TYR A 34 -1.50 2.97 -2.75
CA TYR A 34 -2.71 2.75 -1.96
C TYR A 34 -2.41 2.92 -0.48
N ASP A 35 -2.72 4.10 0.07
CA ASP A 35 -2.43 4.50 1.44
C ASP A 35 -3.53 4.05 2.41
N ILE A 36 -3.24 3.10 3.30
CA ILE A 36 -4.13 2.62 4.35
C ILE A 36 -3.73 3.26 5.68
N MET A 37 -4.64 4.05 6.25
CA MET A 37 -4.46 4.79 7.50
C MET A 37 -5.53 4.39 8.51
N ASP A 38 -5.14 4.16 9.78
CA ASP A 38 -6.00 3.63 10.84
C ASP A 38 -6.49 4.67 11.87
N GLY A 39 -6.09 5.93 11.73
CA GLY A 39 -6.42 6.97 12.69
C GLY A 39 -5.68 6.88 14.05
N HIS A 40 -4.71 5.95 14.15
CA HIS A 40 -3.87 5.77 15.35
C HIS A 40 -2.41 6.14 15.08
N TYR A 41 -1.80 5.50 14.09
CA TYR A 41 -0.43 5.82 13.69
C TYR A 41 -0.34 7.21 13.06
N VAL A 42 -1.33 7.58 12.25
CA VAL A 42 -1.53 8.91 11.69
C VAL A 42 -2.94 9.42 12.02
N PRO A 43 -3.15 10.76 12.15
CA PRO A 43 -4.44 11.34 12.54
C PRO A 43 -5.43 11.40 11.35
N ASN A 44 -5.49 10.35 10.56
CA ASN A 44 -6.40 10.23 9.41
C ASN A 44 -6.86 8.77 9.25
N ILE A 45 -8.04 8.58 8.71
CA ILE A 45 -8.57 7.27 8.31
C ILE A 45 -8.84 7.34 6.81
N THR A 46 -8.39 6.34 6.07
CA THR A 46 -8.58 6.32 4.63
C THR A 46 -9.39 5.09 4.19
N VAL A 47 -8.89 4.36 3.24
CA VAL A 47 -9.50 3.21 2.57
C VAL A 47 -9.05 1.89 3.21
N GLY A 48 -9.78 0.84 2.92
CA GLY A 48 -9.49 -0.50 3.43
C GLY A 48 -9.64 -1.59 2.37
N SER A 49 -9.93 -2.80 2.81
CA SER A 49 -10.04 -3.96 1.92
C SER A 49 -11.25 -3.91 1.00
N CYS A 50 -12.36 -3.27 1.40
CA CYS A 50 -13.57 -3.20 0.58
C CYS A 50 -13.35 -2.41 -0.71
N GLU A 51 -12.71 -1.25 -0.60
CA GLU A 51 -12.37 -0.41 -1.74
C GLU A 51 -11.29 -1.07 -2.60
N LEU A 52 -10.32 -1.75 -1.97
CA LEU A 52 -9.28 -2.48 -2.66
C LEU A 52 -9.83 -3.65 -3.49
N ASP A 53 -10.81 -4.39 -2.97
CA ASP A 53 -11.52 -5.45 -3.71
C ASP A 53 -12.18 -4.89 -4.98
N SER A 54 -12.81 -3.74 -4.85
CA SER A 54 -13.45 -3.05 -5.98
C SER A 54 -12.41 -2.58 -6.99
N LEU A 55 -11.30 -2.03 -6.53
CA LEU A 55 -10.22 -1.52 -7.37
C LEU A 55 -9.55 -2.62 -8.18
N ILE A 56 -9.19 -3.73 -7.56
CA ILE A 56 -8.53 -4.88 -8.22
C ILE A 56 -9.36 -5.41 -9.41
N ASN A 57 -10.69 -5.38 -9.27
CA ASN A 57 -11.61 -5.82 -10.33
C ASN A 57 -11.77 -4.79 -11.47
N LYS A 58 -11.33 -3.55 -11.28
CA LYS A 58 -11.54 -2.44 -12.23
C LYS A 58 -10.26 -2.02 -12.97
N THR A 59 -9.10 -2.35 -12.46
CA THR A 59 -7.82 -1.96 -13.06
C THR A 59 -6.83 -3.10 -13.16
N SER A 60 -6.02 -3.06 -14.23
CA SER A 60 -4.84 -3.93 -14.39
C SER A 60 -3.54 -3.23 -13.96
N ILE A 61 -3.60 -1.96 -13.55
CA ILE A 61 -2.43 -1.24 -13.05
C ILE A 61 -2.00 -1.89 -11.74
N PRO A 62 -0.72 -2.26 -11.59
CA PRO A 62 -0.21 -2.82 -10.34
C PRO A 62 -0.43 -1.90 -9.14
N ILE A 63 -0.67 -2.48 -7.97
CA ILE A 63 -0.98 -1.75 -6.74
C ILE A 63 0.14 -1.93 -5.73
N ASP A 64 0.64 -0.82 -5.21
CA ASP A 64 1.57 -0.72 -4.08
C ASP A 64 0.79 -0.27 -2.85
N ILE A 65 0.70 -1.13 -1.83
CA ILE A 65 -0.02 -0.82 -0.59
C ILE A 65 0.97 -0.25 0.42
N HIS A 66 0.64 0.91 0.98
CA HIS A 66 1.38 1.53 2.06
C HIS A 66 0.54 1.54 3.34
N PHE A 67 1.00 0.80 4.35
CA PHE A 67 0.34 0.71 5.64
C PHE A 67 0.88 1.76 6.61
N MET A 68 0.06 2.73 6.92
CA MET A 68 0.26 3.70 8.00
C MET A 68 -0.65 3.31 9.18
N VAL A 69 -0.34 2.19 9.80
CA VAL A 69 -1.15 1.57 10.86
C VAL A 69 -0.29 1.22 12.07
N SER A 70 -0.92 1.15 13.24
CA SER A 70 -0.26 0.88 14.53
C SER A 70 0.08 -0.61 14.75
N ASN A 71 -0.55 -1.53 13.99
CA ASN A 71 -0.43 -2.98 14.17
C ASN A 71 -0.20 -3.75 12.85
N PRO A 72 0.84 -3.44 12.07
CA PRO A 72 1.10 -4.08 10.78
C PRO A 72 1.34 -5.59 10.90
N ASP A 73 1.91 -6.07 12.00
CA ASP A 73 2.16 -7.51 12.22
C ASP A 73 0.88 -8.35 12.25
N GLU A 74 -0.27 -7.75 12.56
CA GLU A 74 -1.59 -8.41 12.56
C GLU A 74 -2.33 -8.23 11.23
N ILE A 75 -2.31 -7.02 10.67
CA ILE A 75 -3.10 -6.66 9.49
C ILE A 75 -2.47 -7.17 8.20
N VAL A 76 -1.16 -7.01 8.02
CA VAL A 76 -0.47 -7.37 6.77
C VAL A 76 -0.62 -8.85 6.42
N PRO A 77 -0.52 -9.83 7.35
CA PRO A 77 -0.76 -11.23 7.00
C PRO A 77 -2.13 -11.50 6.39
N ILE A 78 -3.18 -10.81 6.86
CA ILE A 78 -4.55 -10.93 6.34
C ILE A 78 -4.61 -10.43 4.89
N PHE A 79 -3.98 -9.28 4.62
CA PHE A 79 -3.91 -8.72 3.27
C PHE A 79 -3.07 -9.59 2.33
N VAL A 80 -1.94 -10.12 2.79
CA VAL A 80 -1.10 -11.03 2.00
C VAL A 80 -1.90 -12.27 1.60
N ASP A 81 -2.60 -12.91 2.53
CA ASP A 81 -3.38 -14.10 2.23
C ASP A 81 -4.48 -13.82 1.21
N LYS A 82 -5.15 -12.68 1.33
CA LYS A 82 -6.23 -12.28 0.43
C LYS A 82 -5.75 -11.87 -0.96
N TYR A 83 -4.58 -11.19 -1.07
CA TYR A 83 -4.18 -10.50 -2.30
C TYR A 83 -2.93 -11.07 -2.99
N LYS A 84 -2.35 -12.16 -2.51
CA LYS A 84 -1.11 -12.78 -3.03
C LYS A 84 -1.13 -13.22 -4.49
N SER A 85 -2.28 -13.27 -5.12
CA SER A 85 -2.44 -13.68 -6.54
C SER A 85 -3.22 -12.64 -7.34
N THR A 86 -3.12 -11.37 -6.95
CA THR A 86 -3.82 -10.26 -7.59
C THR A 86 -2.83 -9.26 -8.21
N THR A 87 -3.31 -8.07 -8.54
CA THR A 87 -2.48 -6.96 -9.01
C THR A 87 -1.70 -6.24 -7.90
N VAL A 88 -1.80 -6.69 -6.65
CA VAL A 88 -0.97 -6.18 -5.54
C VAL A 88 0.45 -6.69 -5.70
N VAL A 89 1.39 -5.78 -5.95
CA VAL A 89 2.79 -6.11 -6.27
C VAL A 89 3.78 -5.74 -5.17
N ASN A 90 3.41 -4.84 -4.28
CA ASN A 90 4.26 -4.41 -3.17
C ASN A 90 3.44 -4.05 -1.93
N ILE A 91 4.05 -4.24 -0.76
CA ILE A 91 3.53 -3.80 0.55
C ILE A 91 4.64 -3.07 1.27
N THR A 92 4.37 -1.84 1.69
CA THR A 92 5.27 -1.00 2.48
C THR A 92 4.67 -0.81 3.88
N VAL A 93 5.51 -0.95 4.91
CA VAL A 93 5.16 -0.73 6.33
C VAL A 93 6.14 0.22 6.99
N HIS A 94 5.74 0.82 8.11
CA HIS A 94 6.64 1.67 8.89
C HIS A 94 7.46 0.85 9.89
N LEU A 95 8.78 1.11 9.92
CA LEU A 95 9.72 0.41 10.81
C LEU A 95 9.30 0.52 12.27
N GLU A 96 8.92 1.70 12.69
CA GLU A 96 8.59 2.04 14.08
C GLU A 96 7.32 1.37 14.62
N THR A 97 6.44 0.85 13.75
CA THR A 97 5.22 0.14 14.16
C THR A 97 5.33 -1.38 14.08
N CYS A 98 6.42 -1.90 13.51
CA CYS A 98 6.65 -3.35 13.39
C CYS A 98 7.30 -3.94 14.64
N ASN A 99 6.70 -5.00 15.20
CA ASN A 99 7.31 -5.75 16.29
C ASN A 99 8.35 -6.76 15.78
N ASN A 100 8.09 -7.40 14.64
CA ASN A 100 9.00 -8.39 14.05
C ASN A 100 9.10 -8.24 12.54
N ILE A 101 9.89 -7.26 12.12
CA ILE A 101 10.07 -6.90 10.71
C ILE A 101 10.64 -8.06 9.88
N GLY A 102 11.55 -8.85 10.45
CA GLY A 102 12.14 -10.00 9.75
C GLY A 102 11.13 -11.10 9.46
N LYS A 103 10.21 -11.38 10.39
CA LYS A 103 9.10 -12.32 10.18
C LYS A 103 8.14 -11.80 9.13
N LEU A 104 7.74 -10.54 9.24
CA LEU A 104 6.79 -9.91 8.35
C LEU A 104 7.32 -9.84 6.91
N SER A 105 8.58 -9.41 6.73
CA SER A 105 9.25 -9.35 5.44
C SER A 105 9.31 -10.73 4.75
N ARG A 106 9.68 -11.77 5.49
CA ARG A 106 9.71 -13.15 4.95
C ARG A 106 8.33 -13.63 4.51
N LEU A 107 7.29 -13.33 5.29
CA LEU A 107 5.91 -13.71 4.97
C LEU A 107 5.44 -13.03 3.67
N VAL A 108 5.63 -11.72 3.55
CA VAL A 108 5.24 -10.95 2.36
C VAL A 108 5.99 -11.45 1.13
N ARG A 109 7.32 -11.55 1.18
CA ARG A 109 8.16 -11.98 0.05
C ARG A 109 7.88 -13.41 -0.39
N LYS A 110 7.59 -14.32 0.54
CA LYS A 110 7.24 -15.71 0.23
C LYS A 110 5.94 -15.81 -0.59
N SER A 111 5.05 -14.84 -0.48
CA SER A 111 3.81 -14.77 -1.30
C SER A 111 4.02 -14.23 -2.72
N GLY A 112 5.23 -13.80 -3.07
CA GLY A 112 5.55 -13.18 -4.34
C GLY A 112 5.33 -11.66 -4.38
N ILE A 113 4.94 -11.05 -3.26
CA ILE A 113 4.74 -9.60 -3.12
C ILE A 113 6.05 -8.95 -2.66
N GLY A 114 6.40 -7.80 -3.23
CA GLY A 114 7.53 -6.97 -2.79
C GLY A 114 7.31 -6.44 -1.37
N PHE A 115 8.39 -6.18 -0.64
CA PHE A 115 8.33 -5.63 0.71
C PHE A 115 9.13 -4.34 0.80
N GLY A 116 8.46 -3.23 1.10
CA GLY A 116 9.01 -1.91 1.33
C GLY A 116 9.04 -1.55 2.83
N LEU A 117 9.97 -0.69 3.19
CA LEU A 117 10.12 -0.17 4.53
C LEU A 117 10.14 1.36 4.50
N ALA A 118 9.18 1.97 5.17
CA ALA A 118 9.15 3.40 5.43
C ALA A 118 9.67 3.69 6.85
N VAL A 119 10.32 4.83 7.02
CA VAL A 119 10.86 5.29 8.30
C VAL A 119 10.44 6.73 8.51
N HIS A 120 9.82 7.03 9.64
CA HIS A 120 9.48 8.39 9.98
C HIS A 120 10.76 9.20 10.25
N PRO A 121 10.91 10.42 9.72
CA PRO A 121 12.15 11.19 9.87
C PRO A 121 12.61 11.37 11.32
N LEU A 122 11.67 11.51 12.25
CA LEU A 122 11.99 11.65 13.69
C LEU A 122 12.46 10.33 14.33
N SER A 123 12.16 9.18 13.76
CA SER A 123 12.61 7.87 14.27
C SER A 123 14.12 7.69 14.11
N LEU A 124 14.74 8.39 13.16
CA LEU A 124 16.19 8.34 12.91
C LEU A 124 16.99 9.18 13.91
N ILE A 125 16.36 10.11 14.64
CA ILE A 125 17.03 11.01 15.58
C ILE A 125 17.40 10.29 16.87
N HIS A 126 16.75 9.17 17.18
CA HIS A 126 16.92 8.39 18.40
C HIS A 126 17.75 7.10 18.24
N ILE A 127 18.39 6.95 17.10
CA ILE A 127 19.29 5.81 16.84
C ILE A 127 20.72 6.14 17.28
#